data_852777ab4510317a6eb55bd10ea80331
#
_entry.id   852777ab4510317a6eb55bd10ea80331
#
_cell.length_a   1.000
_cell.length_b   1.000
_cell.length_c   1.000
_cell.angle_alpha   90.00
_cell.angle_beta   90.00
_cell.angle_gamma   90.00
#
_symmetry.space_group_name_H-M   'P 1'
#
loop_
_entity.id
_entity.type
_entity.pdbx_description
1 polymer ?
#
loop_
_entity_poly.entity_id
_entity_poly.type
_entity_poly.pdbx_seq_one_letter_code
_entity_poly.pdbx_strand_id
1 'polypeptide(L)'
;MQATLFRHNVGMVSPSLKRFAWLSIAAAIATIALKAGAWWLTGSVGLLSDALESVVNLAGALMALAMLTVAAQPPDEKHAFGHGKAEYFSSGFEGFLILVAAIGIAVAAIERLLHPQPLDQVGIGLIVSVAASLINLVTARILLSAGRQHRSITLEADAHHLMTDVWTSVGVIAGVGAVGLTGWLWLDPVLALLVAANIVWTGWQLLQRSTAGLMDIALPPEQHQAVVDILQRYSREHGIDHHALRTRQAGALSFVTVHVLVPGAWSVQRGHELVEEIEAEIARALPHVNVLTHLEPIEDPVSNHDIALDRRHGQPHA
;
A
#
# COMPACT_ATOMS: atom_id res chain seq x y z
N MET A 1 -12.52 -40.07 16.73
CA MET A 1 -11.53 -40.39 15.69
C MET A 1 -11.93 -39.64 14.43
N GLN A 2 -11.43 -38.42 14.31
CA GLN A 2 -11.20 -37.66 13.07
C GLN A 2 -10.64 -36.29 13.48
N ALA A 3 -9.34 -36.27 13.83
CA ALA A 3 -8.56 -35.07 13.90
C ALA A 3 -8.20 -34.70 12.45
N THR A 4 -9.08 -33.95 11.78
CA THR A 4 -8.85 -33.58 10.41
C THR A 4 -9.21 -32.11 10.24
N LEU A 5 -8.15 -31.30 10.09
CA LEU A 5 -8.13 -30.08 9.27
C LEU A 5 -8.62 -28.77 9.91
N PHE A 6 -8.08 -28.33 11.02
CA PHE A 6 -7.79 -26.91 11.16
C PHE A 6 -6.33 -26.63 10.76
N ARG A 7 -6.01 -26.78 9.50
CA ARG A 7 -4.93 -25.99 8.94
C ARG A 7 -5.46 -24.55 8.91
N HIS A 8 -5.13 -23.79 9.93
CA HIS A 8 -5.16 -22.34 9.84
C HIS A 8 -4.43 -21.99 8.55
N ASN A 9 -5.17 -21.60 7.51
CA ASN A 9 -4.63 -20.93 6.36
C ASN A 9 -4.17 -19.54 6.84
N VAL A 10 -3.07 -19.49 7.58
CA VAL A 10 -2.30 -18.26 7.71
C VAL A 10 -1.93 -17.91 6.29
N GLY A 11 -2.65 -16.95 5.74
CA GLY A 11 -2.58 -16.58 4.33
C GLY A 11 -1.15 -16.20 4.00
N MET A 12 -0.39 -17.15 3.45
CA MET A 12 0.90 -16.83 2.86
C MET A 12 0.65 -15.84 1.73
N VAL A 13 1.29 -14.69 1.79
CA VAL A 13 1.35 -13.76 0.65
C VAL A 13 1.68 -14.59 -0.59
N SER A 14 0.77 -14.62 -1.54
CA SER A 14 0.83 -15.54 -2.67
C SER A 14 2.20 -15.41 -3.38
N PRO A 15 2.90 -16.51 -3.68
CA PRO A 15 4.15 -16.47 -4.47
C PRO A 15 3.99 -15.78 -5.82
N SER A 16 2.76 -15.60 -6.26
CA SER A 16 2.40 -14.90 -7.50
C SER A 16 2.74 -13.41 -7.51
N LEU A 17 2.89 -12.74 -6.36
CA LEU A 17 3.15 -11.29 -6.31
C LEU A 17 4.55 -10.93 -6.83
N LYS A 18 5.53 -11.79 -6.62
CA LYS A 18 6.91 -11.58 -7.11
C LYS A 18 6.99 -11.42 -8.63
N ARG A 19 6.09 -12.07 -9.39
CA ARG A 19 6.03 -11.93 -10.86
C ARG A 19 5.74 -10.49 -11.30
N PHE A 20 4.96 -9.77 -10.52
CA PHE A 20 4.63 -8.38 -10.80
C PHE A 20 5.81 -7.46 -10.49
N ALA A 21 6.56 -7.71 -9.41
CA ALA A 21 7.81 -7.00 -9.14
C ALA A 21 8.86 -7.26 -10.24
N TRP A 22 8.96 -8.49 -10.74
CA TRP A 22 9.81 -8.80 -11.90
C TRP A 22 9.36 -8.07 -13.18
N LEU A 23 8.05 -7.89 -13.38
CA LEU A 23 7.53 -7.10 -14.49
C LEU A 23 7.95 -5.63 -14.37
N SER A 24 7.89 -5.05 -13.17
CA SER A 24 8.36 -3.69 -12.90
C SER A 24 9.86 -3.54 -13.17
N ILE A 25 10.67 -4.47 -12.68
CA ILE A 25 12.11 -4.50 -12.97
C ILE A 25 12.38 -4.56 -14.47
N ALA A 26 11.67 -5.43 -15.20
CA ALA A 26 11.82 -5.54 -16.65
C ALA A 26 11.43 -4.24 -17.36
N ALA A 27 10.36 -3.57 -16.93
CA ALA A 27 9.93 -2.27 -17.46
C ALA A 27 11.00 -1.19 -17.16
N ALA A 28 11.53 -1.15 -15.94
CA ALA A 28 12.61 -0.21 -15.58
C ALA A 28 13.87 -0.42 -16.44
N ILE A 29 14.30 -1.65 -16.63
CA ILE A 29 15.45 -1.97 -17.49
C ILE A 29 15.17 -1.55 -18.95
N ALA A 30 13.97 -1.81 -19.46
CA ALA A 30 13.59 -1.42 -20.82
C ALA A 30 13.58 0.11 -20.99
N THR A 31 13.04 0.86 -20.02
CA THR A 31 13.04 2.34 -20.07
C THR A 31 14.44 2.92 -19.91
N ILE A 32 15.28 2.37 -19.04
CA ILE A 32 16.71 2.75 -18.95
C ILE A 32 17.42 2.53 -20.29
N ALA A 33 17.27 1.35 -20.89
CA ALA A 33 17.92 1.03 -22.17
C ALA A 33 17.46 1.97 -23.30
N LEU A 34 16.17 2.30 -23.34
CA LEU A 34 15.58 3.22 -24.30
C LEU A 34 16.15 4.65 -24.16
N LYS A 35 16.12 5.19 -22.94
CA LYS A 35 16.58 6.56 -22.63
C LYS A 35 18.10 6.69 -22.75
N ALA A 36 18.87 5.72 -22.24
CA ALA A 36 20.32 5.69 -22.38
C ALA A 36 20.78 5.50 -23.82
N GLY A 37 20.08 4.67 -24.59
CA GLY A 37 20.33 4.52 -26.03
C GLY A 37 20.08 5.81 -26.80
N ALA A 38 19.00 6.52 -26.50
CA ALA A 38 18.71 7.81 -27.13
C ALA A 38 19.74 8.89 -26.72
N TRP A 39 20.17 8.91 -25.46
CA TRP A 39 21.28 9.77 -25.04
C TRP A 39 22.57 9.49 -25.81
N TRP A 40 22.94 8.22 -25.94
CA TRP A 40 24.14 7.81 -26.66
C TRP A 40 24.14 8.30 -28.12
N LEU A 41 22.97 8.26 -28.77
CA LEU A 41 22.82 8.69 -30.18
C LEU A 41 22.77 10.21 -30.35
N THR A 42 22.26 10.95 -29.36
CA THR A 42 21.99 12.40 -29.48
C THR A 42 22.96 13.27 -28.68
N GLY A 43 23.64 12.71 -27.65
CA GLY A 43 24.44 13.48 -26.70
C GLY A 43 23.60 14.40 -25.77
N SER A 44 22.26 14.28 -25.78
CA SER A 44 21.35 15.14 -25.01
C SER A 44 21.48 14.92 -23.52
N VAL A 45 21.84 15.98 -22.77
CA VAL A 45 21.93 15.96 -21.31
C VAL A 45 20.56 15.69 -20.66
N GLY A 46 19.47 16.16 -21.27
CA GLY A 46 18.11 15.88 -20.80
C GLY A 46 17.79 14.39 -20.83
N LEU A 47 18.15 13.68 -21.92
CA LEU A 47 17.95 12.24 -22.01
C LEU A 47 18.85 11.45 -21.04
N LEU A 48 20.04 11.95 -20.71
CA LEU A 48 20.87 11.38 -19.65
C LEU A 48 20.18 11.53 -18.29
N SER A 49 19.65 12.70 -17.99
CA SER A 49 18.89 12.94 -16.75
C SER A 49 17.70 12.00 -16.62
N ASP A 50 16.92 11.84 -17.69
CA ASP A 50 15.79 10.91 -17.77
C ASP A 50 16.20 9.45 -17.58
N ALA A 51 17.39 9.06 -18.10
CA ALA A 51 17.92 7.71 -17.91
C ALA A 51 18.32 7.47 -16.45
N LEU A 52 18.95 8.47 -15.80
CA LEU A 52 19.32 8.40 -14.37
C LEU A 52 18.09 8.33 -13.46
N GLU A 53 17.01 9.05 -13.79
CA GLU A 53 15.72 8.94 -13.08
C GLU A 53 15.16 7.52 -13.19
N SER A 54 15.25 6.90 -14.36
CA SER A 54 14.81 5.51 -14.54
C SER A 54 15.64 4.50 -13.73
N VAL A 55 16.88 4.83 -13.34
CA VAL A 55 17.66 4.01 -12.39
C VAL A 55 17.06 4.07 -10.97
N VAL A 56 16.48 5.20 -10.58
CA VAL A 56 15.76 5.34 -9.30
C VAL A 56 14.52 4.43 -9.31
N ASN A 57 13.79 4.35 -10.43
CA ASN A 57 12.65 3.44 -10.58
C ASN A 57 13.08 1.97 -10.43
N LEU A 58 14.25 1.61 -10.98
CA LEU A 58 14.80 0.27 -10.77
C LEU A 58 15.08 -0.01 -9.30
N ALA A 59 15.59 0.97 -8.55
CA ALA A 59 15.84 0.82 -7.11
C ALA A 59 14.53 0.57 -6.34
N GLY A 60 13.45 1.29 -6.69
CA GLY A 60 12.10 1.06 -6.15
C GLY A 60 11.60 -0.35 -6.43
N ALA A 61 11.65 -0.79 -7.68
CA ALA A 61 11.22 -2.12 -8.09
C ALA A 61 12.02 -3.26 -7.40
N LEU A 62 13.32 -3.06 -7.19
CA LEU A 62 14.16 -4.00 -6.43
C LEU A 62 13.77 -4.04 -4.94
N MET A 63 13.47 -2.88 -4.35
CA MET A 63 12.94 -2.79 -2.98
C MET A 63 11.59 -3.50 -2.86
N ALA A 64 10.69 -3.30 -3.82
CA ALA A 64 9.41 -4.00 -3.89
C ALA A 64 9.60 -5.52 -3.94
N LEU A 65 10.48 -6.03 -4.80
CA LEU A 65 10.79 -7.46 -4.88
C LEU A 65 11.36 -8.00 -3.56
N ALA A 66 12.27 -7.27 -2.93
CA ALA A 66 12.87 -7.66 -1.65
C ALA A 66 11.81 -7.75 -0.56
N MET A 67 10.98 -6.71 -0.39
CA MET A 67 9.96 -6.66 0.67
C MET A 67 8.82 -7.64 0.43
N LEU A 68 8.38 -7.86 -0.80
CA LEU A 68 7.42 -8.92 -1.15
C LEU A 68 7.99 -10.32 -0.87
N THR A 69 9.32 -10.47 -1.02
CA THR A 69 9.98 -11.74 -0.68
C THR A 69 10.00 -11.98 0.82
N VAL A 70 10.24 -10.94 1.61
CA VAL A 70 10.16 -11.00 3.08
C VAL A 70 8.71 -11.22 3.53
N ALA A 71 7.77 -10.45 3.01
CA ALA A 71 6.34 -10.55 3.36
C ALA A 71 5.74 -11.94 3.08
N ALA A 72 6.28 -12.65 2.08
CA ALA A 72 5.86 -14.00 1.74
C ALA A 72 6.41 -15.10 2.67
N GLN A 73 7.30 -14.76 3.62
CA GLN A 73 7.81 -15.75 4.60
C GLN A 73 6.72 -16.09 5.62
N PRO A 74 6.64 -17.37 6.02
CA PRO A 74 5.72 -17.78 7.07
C PRO A 74 6.12 -17.15 8.42
N PRO A 75 5.21 -17.12 9.40
CA PRO A 75 5.54 -16.78 10.78
C PRO A 75 6.70 -17.63 11.30
N ASP A 76 7.59 -17.00 12.06
CA ASP A 76 8.73 -17.65 12.73
C ASP A 76 8.79 -17.27 14.24
N GLU A 77 9.78 -17.77 14.96
CA GLU A 77 9.93 -17.49 16.39
C GLU A 77 10.12 -15.99 16.72
N LYS A 78 10.68 -15.21 15.81
CA LYS A 78 10.91 -13.77 15.99
C LYS A 78 9.73 -12.93 15.51
N HIS A 79 8.98 -13.44 14.52
CA HIS A 79 7.87 -12.76 13.88
C HIS A 79 6.63 -13.66 13.91
N ALA A 80 6.10 -13.91 15.12
CA ALA A 80 5.00 -14.85 15.35
C ALA A 80 3.70 -14.49 14.58
N PHE A 81 3.50 -13.20 14.23
CA PHE A 81 2.37 -12.74 13.41
C PHE A 81 2.68 -12.65 11.91
N GLY A 82 3.86 -13.17 11.48
CA GLY A 82 4.31 -13.14 10.10
C GLY A 82 5.02 -11.84 9.71
N HIS A 83 5.36 -11.74 8.44
CA HIS A 83 6.22 -10.69 7.90
C HIS A 83 5.44 -9.67 7.04
N GLY A 84 4.10 -9.68 7.07
CA GLY A 84 3.25 -8.86 6.20
C GLY A 84 3.54 -7.36 6.27
N LYS A 85 3.98 -6.83 7.42
CA LYS A 85 4.36 -5.42 7.58
C LYS A 85 5.58 -4.99 6.73
N ALA A 86 6.35 -5.94 6.18
CA ALA A 86 7.45 -5.63 5.28
C ALA A 86 6.97 -4.82 4.05
N GLU A 87 5.73 -5.02 3.61
CA GLU A 87 5.15 -4.25 2.51
C GLU A 87 5.08 -2.75 2.79
N TYR A 88 4.87 -2.35 4.06
CA TYR A 88 4.81 -0.93 4.41
C TYR A 88 6.18 -0.24 4.31
N PHE A 89 7.28 -0.95 4.50
CA PHE A 89 8.63 -0.38 4.27
C PHE A 89 8.84 -0.08 2.78
N SER A 90 8.43 -0.99 1.89
CA SER A 90 8.52 -0.75 0.45
C SER A 90 7.66 0.43 0.02
N SER A 91 6.40 0.46 0.45
CA SER A 91 5.50 1.56 0.09
C SER A 91 5.93 2.91 0.66
N GLY A 92 6.53 2.93 1.86
CA GLY A 92 7.11 4.14 2.44
C GLY A 92 8.34 4.63 1.66
N PHE A 93 9.20 3.71 1.23
CA PHE A 93 10.35 4.03 0.38
C PHE A 93 9.91 4.60 -0.97
N GLU A 94 8.92 3.99 -1.62
CA GLU A 94 8.34 4.51 -2.87
C GLU A 94 7.73 5.90 -2.70
N GLY A 95 6.94 6.10 -1.63
CA GLY A 95 6.38 7.41 -1.30
C GLY A 95 7.45 8.48 -1.09
N PHE A 96 8.57 8.12 -0.46
CA PHE A 96 9.72 9.01 -0.31
C PHE A 96 10.37 9.36 -1.65
N LEU A 97 10.60 8.37 -2.52
CA LEU A 97 11.16 8.59 -3.85
C LEU A 97 10.28 9.51 -4.71
N ILE A 98 8.97 9.30 -4.67
CA ILE A 98 7.96 10.15 -5.35
C ILE A 98 8.07 11.60 -4.87
N LEU A 99 8.19 11.84 -3.57
CA LEU A 99 8.35 13.21 -3.02
C LEU A 99 9.67 13.85 -3.42
N VAL A 100 10.77 13.11 -3.42
CA VAL A 100 12.07 13.60 -3.87
C VAL A 100 12.02 14.01 -5.33
N ALA A 101 11.41 13.18 -6.18
CA ALA A 101 11.21 13.49 -7.60
C ALA A 101 10.37 14.77 -7.78
N ALA A 102 9.25 14.89 -7.05
CA ALA A 102 8.39 16.07 -7.10
C ALA A 102 9.11 17.38 -6.70
N ILE A 103 9.96 17.31 -5.67
CA ILE A 103 10.80 18.46 -5.26
C ILE A 103 11.78 18.81 -6.38
N GLY A 104 12.43 17.83 -6.99
CA GLY A 104 13.34 18.05 -8.14
C GLY A 104 12.65 18.74 -9.29
N ILE A 105 11.46 18.26 -9.67
CA ILE A 105 10.64 18.87 -10.74
C ILE A 105 10.25 20.30 -10.37
N ALA A 106 9.81 20.55 -9.14
CA ALA A 106 9.42 21.88 -8.69
C ALA A 106 10.60 22.87 -8.73
N VAL A 107 11.78 22.45 -8.26
CA VAL A 107 13.01 23.27 -8.32
C VAL A 107 13.39 23.61 -9.77
N ALA A 108 13.42 22.62 -10.65
CA ALA A 108 13.75 22.83 -12.06
C ALA A 108 12.71 23.73 -12.75
N ALA A 109 11.42 23.57 -12.44
CA ALA A 109 10.36 24.41 -13.00
C ALA A 109 10.44 25.86 -12.52
N ILE A 110 10.76 26.10 -11.22
CA ILE A 110 10.97 27.45 -10.69
C ILE A 110 12.19 28.11 -11.35
N GLU A 111 13.31 27.39 -11.47
CA GLU A 111 14.50 27.90 -12.14
C GLU A 111 14.19 28.30 -13.58
N ARG A 112 13.44 27.48 -14.31
CA ARG A 112 13.04 27.75 -15.71
C ARG A 112 12.03 28.89 -15.82
N LEU A 113 11.22 29.13 -14.79
CA LEU A 113 10.30 30.27 -14.72
C LEU A 113 11.06 31.59 -14.51
N LEU A 114 12.12 31.56 -13.69
CA LEU A 114 12.96 32.74 -13.42
C LEU A 114 13.94 33.04 -14.55
N HIS A 115 14.41 32.00 -15.27
CA HIS A 115 15.36 32.07 -16.37
C HIS A 115 14.83 31.34 -17.59
N PRO A 116 13.87 31.93 -18.34
CA PRO A 116 13.25 31.27 -19.48
C PRO A 116 14.29 30.91 -20.55
N GLN A 117 14.32 29.64 -20.94
CA GLN A 117 15.18 29.13 -22.00
C GLN A 117 14.35 28.58 -23.16
N PRO A 118 14.79 28.73 -24.41
CA PRO A 118 14.11 28.11 -25.54
C PRO A 118 14.13 26.57 -25.39
N LEU A 119 13.12 25.93 -25.99
CA LEU A 119 13.00 24.47 -25.99
C LEU A 119 13.94 23.92 -27.09
N ASP A 120 15.06 23.29 -26.69
CA ASP A 120 15.99 22.67 -27.59
C ASP A 120 15.62 21.22 -27.94
N GLN A 121 15.74 20.84 -29.22
CA GLN A 121 15.69 19.46 -29.74
C GLN A 121 14.52 18.57 -29.30
N VAL A 122 13.31 19.00 -29.62
CA VAL A 122 12.06 18.34 -29.20
C VAL A 122 11.83 16.96 -29.85
N GLY A 123 12.51 16.62 -30.95
CA GLY A 123 12.11 15.50 -31.82
C GLY A 123 12.32 14.10 -31.23
N ILE A 124 13.58 13.63 -31.11
CA ILE A 124 13.91 12.24 -30.69
C ILE A 124 13.61 12.05 -29.22
N GLY A 125 13.92 13.04 -28.37
CA GLY A 125 13.63 13.00 -26.94
C GLY A 125 12.16 12.79 -26.65
N LEU A 126 11.27 13.49 -27.37
CA LEU A 126 9.81 13.34 -27.18
C LEU A 126 9.31 11.94 -27.58
N ILE A 127 9.80 11.38 -28.71
CA ILE A 127 9.41 10.02 -29.12
C ILE A 127 9.83 8.99 -28.07
N VAL A 128 11.05 9.10 -27.53
CA VAL A 128 11.57 8.19 -26.50
C VAL A 128 10.79 8.35 -25.20
N SER A 129 10.50 9.58 -24.79
CA SER A 129 9.68 9.85 -23.59
C SER A 129 8.27 9.27 -23.72
N VAL A 130 7.64 9.42 -24.90
CA VAL A 130 6.32 8.80 -25.16
C VAL A 130 6.40 7.27 -25.09
N ALA A 131 7.39 6.66 -25.73
CA ALA A 131 7.56 5.20 -25.70
C ALA A 131 7.82 4.67 -24.26
N ALA A 132 8.69 5.33 -23.51
CA ALA A 132 8.95 5.00 -22.10
C ALA A 132 7.70 5.17 -21.23
N SER A 133 6.93 6.25 -21.44
CA SER A 133 5.68 6.53 -20.73
C SER A 133 4.60 5.50 -21.02
N LEU A 134 4.52 4.99 -22.23
CA LEU A 134 3.60 3.90 -22.58
C LEU A 134 3.97 2.60 -21.86
N ILE A 135 5.26 2.26 -21.77
CA ILE A 135 5.74 1.11 -20.98
C ILE A 135 5.34 1.29 -19.52
N ASN A 136 5.63 2.45 -18.93
CA ASN A 136 5.29 2.75 -17.54
C ASN A 136 3.78 2.72 -17.30
N LEU A 137 2.98 3.29 -18.21
CA LEU A 137 1.51 3.30 -18.10
C LEU A 137 0.93 1.88 -18.10
N VAL A 138 1.35 1.03 -19.02
CA VAL A 138 0.88 -0.36 -19.12
C VAL A 138 1.29 -1.12 -17.87
N THR A 139 2.55 -1.01 -17.45
CA THR A 139 3.06 -1.67 -16.24
C THR A 139 2.32 -1.17 -15.00
N ALA A 140 2.17 0.14 -14.81
CA ALA A 140 1.45 0.73 -13.68
C ALA A 140 0.00 0.23 -13.59
N ARG A 141 -0.72 0.12 -14.73
CA ARG A 141 -2.09 -0.41 -14.76
C ARG A 141 -2.16 -1.87 -14.31
N ILE A 142 -1.21 -2.70 -14.74
CA ILE A 142 -1.11 -4.10 -14.35
C ILE A 142 -0.81 -4.21 -12.86
N LEU A 143 0.17 -3.45 -12.36
CA LEU A 143 0.57 -3.44 -10.96
C LEU A 143 -0.56 -2.94 -10.05
N LEU A 144 -1.24 -1.86 -10.43
CA LEU A 144 -2.35 -1.30 -9.66
C LEU A 144 -3.53 -2.28 -9.56
N SER A 145 -3.86 -2.96 -10.66
CA SER A 145 -4.89 -4.00 -10.67
C SER A 145 -4.52 -5.16 -9.76
N ALA A 146 -3.27 -5.64 -9.86
CA ALA A 146 -2.77 -6.73 -9.01
C ALA A 146 -2.67 -6.31 -7.54
N GLY A 147 -2.19 -5.10 -7.24
CA GLY A 147 -2.10 -4.55 -5.89
C GLY A 147 -3.46 -4.51 -5.20
N ARG A 148 -4.47 -4.00 -5.88
CA ARG A 148 -5.85 -3.97 -5.37
C ARG A 148 -6.44 -5.36 -5.19
N GLN A 149 -6.27 -6.26 -6.16
CA GLN A 149 -6.78 -7.62 -6.09
C GLN A 149 -6.17 -8.42 -4.94
N HIS A 150 -4.88 -8.26 -4.71
CA HIS A 150 -4.13 -9.00 -3.69
C HIS A 150 -3.92 -8.18 -2.40
N ARG A 151 -4.47 -6.96 -2.31
CA ARG A 151 -4.32 -6.04 -1.17
C ARG A 151 -2.86 -5.76 -0.81
N SER A 152 -1.99 -5.72 -1.83
CA SER A 152 -0.56 -5.43 -1.66
C SER A 152 -0.30 -3.93 -1.83
N ILE A 153 0.01 -3.26 -0.72
CA ILE A 153 0.38 -1.85 -0.73
C ILE A 153 1.70 -1.60 -1.48
N THR A 154 2.61 -2.58 -1.49
CA THR A 154 3.86 -2.54 -2.26
C THR A 154 3.60 -2.38 -3.75
N LEU A 155 2.72 -3.22 -4.33
CA LEU A 155 2.39 -3.15 -5.76
C LEU A 155 1.61 -1.88 -6.11
N GLU A 156 0.74 -1.40 -5.22
CA GLU A 156 0.06 -0.12 -5.40
C GLU A 156 1.07 1.05 -5.39
N ALA A 157 2.06 1.02 -4.49
CA ALA A 157 3.09 2.04 -4.37
C ALA A 157 3.96 2.11 -5.62
N ASP A 158 4.47 0.97 -6.10
CA ASP A 158 5.26 0.86 -7.33
C ASP A 158 4.45 1.34 -8.55
N ALA A 159 3.15 1.00 -8.63
CA ALA A 159 2.25 1.51 -9.65
C ALA A 159 2.11 3.04 -9.61
N HIS A 160 1.99 3.64 -8.43
CA HIS A 160 1.92 5.09 -8.27
C HIS A 160 3.23 5.77 -8.65
N HIS A 161 4.38 5.15 -8.34
CA HIS A 161 5.69 5.64 -8.77
C HIS A 161 5.79 5.69 -10.31
N LEU A 162 5.50 4.57 -10.99
CA LEU A 162 5.49 4.53 -12.47
C LEU A 162 4.47 5.50 -13.08
N MET A 163 3.32 5.72 -12.43
CA MET A 163 2.33 6.69 -12.88
C MET A 163 2.82 8.14 -12.72
N THR A 164 3.70 8.41 -11.76
CA THR A 164 4.38 9.72 -11.63
C THR A 164 5.16 10.05 -12.89
N ASP A 165 5.94 9.10 -13.42
CA ASP A 165 6.69 9.26 -14.66
C ASP A 165 5.76 9.53 -15.88
N VAL A 166 4.59 8.89 -15.90
CA VAL A 166 3.59 9.14 -16.92
C VAL A 166 3.08 10.58 -16.83
N TRP A 167 2.75 11.06 -15.61
CA TRP A 167 2.26 12.42 -15.42
C TRP A 167 3.31 13.48 -15.75
N THR A 168 4.59 13.25 -15.41
CA THR A 168 5.68 14.15 -15.79
C THR A 168 5.81 14.25 -17.29
N SER A 169 5.77 13.11 -17.99
CA SER A 169 5.82 13.08 -19.47
C SER A 169 4.62 13.79 -20.11
N VAL A 170 3.41 13.59 -19.59
CA VAL A 170 2.21 14.32 -20.05
C VAL A 170 2.37 15.82 -19.82
N GLY A 171 2.91 16.23 -18.68
CA GLY A 171 3.21 17.63 -18.35
C GLY A 171 4.19 18.24 -19.36
N VAL A 172 5.27 17.54 -19.66
CA VAL A 172 6.27 17.98 -20.66
C VAL A 172 5.65 18.11 -22.06
N ILE A 173 4.89 17.10 -22.50
CA ILE A 173 4.22 17.14 -23.82
C ILE A 173 3.22 18.32 -23.90
N ALA A 174 2.42 18.51 -22.84
CA ALA A 174 1.47 19.60 -22.76
C ALA A 174 2.17 20.97 -22.74
N GLY A 175 3.27 21.09 -21.97
CA GLY A 175 4.09 22.30 -21.89
C GLY A 175 4.68 22.68 -23.22
N VAL A 176 5.37 21.75 -23.90
CA VAL A 176 5.94 21.94 -25.25
C VAL A 176 4.86 22.31 -26.25
N GLY A 177 3.70 21.61 -26.21
CA GLY A 177 2.57 21.91 -27.10
C GLY A 177 2.00 23.32 -26.87
N ALA A 178 1.80 23.71 -25.61
CA ALA A 178 1.29 25.03 -25.25
C ALA A 178 2.23 26.15 -25.65
N VAL A 179 3.55 25.98 -25.42
CA VAL A 179 4.57 26.95 -25.90
C VAL A 179 4.60 27.03 -27.40
N GLY A 180 4.54 25.89 -28.13
CA GLY A 180 4.52 25.85 -29.60
C GLY A 180 3.32 26.56 -30.22
N LEU A 181 2.14 26.51 -29.55
CA LEU A 181 0.92 27.15 -30.03
C LEU A 181 0.82 28.63 -29.66
N THR A 182 1.33 29.05 -28.52
CA THR A 182 1.13 30.39 -27.95
C THR A 182 2.37 31.28 -28.02
N GLY A 183 3.57 30.67 -28.08
CA GLY A 183 4.85 31.35 -27.91
C GLY A 183 5.18 31.73 -26.46
N TRP A 184 4.34 31.38 -25.50
CA TRP A 184 4.49 31.76 -24.09
C TRP A 184 5.35 30.75 -23.32
N LEU A 185 6.65 31.05 -23.18
CA LEU A 185 7.63 30.16 -22.54
C LEU A 185 7.30 29.81 -21.05
N TRP A 186 6.58 30.68 -20.35
CA TRP A 186 6.21 30.48 -18.96
C TRP A 186 5.15 29.37 -18.73
N LEU A 187 4.42 28.96 -19.79
CA LEU A 187 3.41 27.92 -19.69
C LEU A 187 4.02 26.54 -19.34
N ASP A 188 5.16 26.21 -19.91
CA ASP A 188 5.85 24.94 -19.62
C ASP A 188 6.17 24.77 -18.12
N PRO A 189 6.90 25.69 -17.45
CA PRO A 189 7.18 25.53 -16.03
C PRO A 189 5.94 25.61 -15.12
N VAL A 190 4.90 26.37 -15.51
CA VAL A 190 3.64 26.39 -14.74
C VAL A 190 2.93 25.04 -14.81
N LEU A 191 2.85 24.41 -15.96
CA LEU A 191 2.29 23.05 -16.09
C LEU A 191 3.12 22.03 -15.32
N ALA A 192 4.45 22.14 -15.35
CA ALA A 192 5.34 21.28 -14.56
C ALA A 192 5.09 21.44 -13.04
N LEU A 193 4.86 22.66 -12.54
CA LEU A 193 4.51 22.90 -11.13
C LEU A 193 3.16 22.29 -10.74
N LEU A 194 2.15 22.35 -11.62
CA LEU A 194 0.85 21.72 -11.38
C LEU A 194 0.98 20.19 -11.30
N VAL A 195 1.80 19.60 -12.20
CA VAL A 195 2.10 18.17 -12.15
C VAL A 195 2.83 17.82 -10.85
N ALA A 196 3.87 18.58 -10.48
CA ALA A 196 4.62 18.38 -9.25
C ALA A 196 3.71 18.45 -8.01
N ALA A 197 2.75 19.36 -7.95
CA ALA A 197 1.80 19.45 -6.84
C ALA A 197 0.93 18.19 -6.72
N ASN A 198 0.45 17.65 -7.85
CA ASN A 198 -0.29 16.37 -7.87
C ASN A 198 0.58 15.20 -7.39
N ILE A 199 1.85 15.17 -7.78
CA ILE A 199 2.82 14.15 -7.39
C ILE A 199 3.11 14.22 -5.89
N VAL A 200 3.30 15.43 -5.32
CA VAL A 200 3.43 15.63 -3.86
C VAL A 200 2.22 15.06 -3.12
N TRP A 201 1.02 15.33 -3.61
CA TRP A 201 -0.20 14.81 -2.99
C TRP A 201 -0.22 13.28 -2.96
N THR A 202 0.10 12.64 -4.08
CA THR A 202 0.15 11.18 -4.19
C THR A 202 1.21 10.57 -3.26
N GLY A 203 2.43 11.12 -3.28
CA GLY A 203 3.53 10.66 -2.42
C GLY A 203 3.20 10.81 -0.93
N TRP A 204 2.56 11.93 -0.55
CA TRP A 204 2.12 12.17 0.82
C TRP A 204 1.07 11.15 1.28
N GLN A 205 0.05 10.88 0.45
CA GLN A 205 -0.95 9.87 0.76
C GLN A 205 -0.32 8.48 0.95
N LEU A 206 0.66 8.15 0.13
CA LEU A 206 1.35 6.87 0.23
C LEU A 206 2.17 6.75 1.52
N LEU A 207 2.89 7.80 1.90
CA LEU A 207 3.60 7.85 3.19
C LEU A 207 2.65 7.74 4.38
N GLN A 208 1.52 8.44 4.34
CA GLN A 208 0.51 8.35 5.41
C GLN A 208 -0.05 6.91 5.53
N ARG A 209 -0.37 6.26 4.42
CA ARG A 209 -0.84 4.86 4.43
C ARG A 209 0.22 3.90 4.97
N SER A 210 1.48 4.11 4.57
CA SER A 210 2.60 3.30 5.03
C SER A 210 2.82 3.45 6.54
N THR A 211 2.91 4.68 7.03
CA THR A 211 3.10 4.95 8.48
C THR A 211 1.92 4.46 9.30
N ALA A 212 0.68 4.68 8.85
CA ALA A 212 -0.51 4.19 9.53
C ALA A 212 -0.53 2.64 9.60
N GLY A 213 -0.11 1.97 8.53
CA GLY A 213 0.01 0.51 8.51
C GLY A 213 1.07 -0.04 9.46
N LEU A 214 2.21 0.65 9.58
CA LEU A 214 3.24 0.31 10.59
C LEU A 214 2.71 0.47 12.02
N MET A 215 1.80 1.43 12.24
CA MET A 215 1.17 1.71 13.54
C MET A 215 -0.14 0.92 13.77
N ASP A 216 -0.31 -0.23 13.10
CA ASP A 216 -1.48 -1.09 13.31
C ASP A 216 -2.83 -0.41 12.99
N ILE A 217 -2.94 0.23 11.82
CA ILE A 217 -4.20 0.82 11.37
C ILE A 217 -5.34 -0.21 11.39
N ALA A 218 -6.52 0.22 11.84
CA ALA A 218 -7.72 -0.60 11.85
C ALA A 218 -8.13 -1.08 10.44
N LEU A 219 -8.97 -2.09 10.38
CA LEU A 219 -9.59 -2.55 9.14
C LEU A 219 -10.40 -1.43 8.47
N PRO A 220 -10.53 -1.45 7.13
CA PRO A 220 -11.42 -0.55 6.41
C PRO A 220 -12.85 -0.58 6.99
N PRO A 221 -13.57 0.55 6.99
CA PRO A 221 -14.89 0.65 7.62
C PRO A 221 -15.87 -0.44 7.20
N GLU A 222 -15.89 -0.83 5.93
CA GLU A 222 -16.76 -1.89 5.41
C GLU A 222 -16.44 -3.25 6.02
N GLN A 223 -15.14 -3.58 6.17
CA GLN A 223 -14.71 -4.84 6.76
C GLN A 223 -14.94 -4.87 8.28
N HIS A 224 -14.68 -3.75 8.93
CA HIS A 224 -14.97 -3.59 10.35
C HIS A 224 -16.48 -3.75 10.61
N GLN A 225 -17.33 -3.14 9.80
CA GLN A 225 -18.78 -3.26 9.91
C GLN A 225 -19.26 -4.69 9.71
N ALA A 226 -18.69 -5.43 8.75
CA ALA A 226 -19.02 -6.84 8.55
C ALA A 226 -18.75 -7.69 9.81
N VAL A 227 -17.65 -7.42 10.53
CA VAL A 227 -17.36 -8.09 11.81
C VAL A 227 -18.39 -7.71 12.87
N VAL A 228 -18.73 -6.42 12.98
CA VAL A 228 -19.73 -5.91 13.93
C VAL A 228 -21.09 -6.55 13.67
N ASP A 229 -21.52 -6.65 12.41
CA ASP A 229 -22.81 -7.23 12.04
C ASP A 229 -22.90 -8.72 12.43
N ILE A 230 -21.80 -9.48 12.22
CA ILE A 230 -21.71 -10.89 12.66
C ILE A 230 -21.85 -10.96 14.19
N LEU A 231 -21.04 -10.22 14.92
CA LEU A 231 -21.07 -10.22 16.40
C LEU A 231 -22.44 -9.83 16.95
N GLN A 232 -23.07 -8.79 16.41
CA GLN A 232 -24.41 -8.36 16.82
C GLN A 232 -25.49 -9.38 16.53
N ARG A 233 -25.38 -10.16 15.45
CA ARG A 233 -26.31 -11.24 15.14
C ARG A 233 -26.19 -12.34 16.17
N TYR A 234 -24.98 -12.82 16.47
CA TYR A 234 -24.74 -13.82 17.51
C TYR A 234 -25.20 -13.35 18.90
N SER A 235 -25.01 -12.08 19.22
CA SER A 235 -25.50 -11.49 20.48
C SER A 235 -27.01 -11.63 20.61
N ARG A 236 -27.76 -11.37 19.56
CA ARG A 236 -29.24 -11.50 19.54
C ARG A 236 -29.73 -12.93 19.56
N GLU A 237 -29.06 -13.83 18.84
CA GLU A 237 -29.48 -15.23 18.69
C GLU A 237 -29.16 -16.08 19.93
N HIS A 238 -28.06 -15.82 20.61
CA HIS A 238 -27.57 -16.65 21.71
C HIS A 238 -27.65 -16.00 23.09
N GLY A 239 -28.08 -14.72 23.18
CA GLY A 239 -28.15 -14.00 24.46
C GLY A 239 -26.77 -13.74 25.06
N ILE A 240 -25.78 -13.52 24.21
CA ILE A 240 -24.41 -13.17 24.54
C ILE A 240 -24.16 -11.69 24.31
N ASP A 241 -23.02 -11.17 24.77
CA ASP A 241 -22.57 -9.82 24.46
C ASP A 241 -21.13 -9.84 23.96
N HIS A 242 -20.64 -8.71 23.50
CA HIS A 242 -19.25 -8.56 23.06
C HIS A 242 -18.72 -7.16 23.33
N HIS A 243 -17.42 -7.06 23.61
CA HIS A 243 -16.73 -5.78 23.76
C HIS A 243 -15.26 -5.88 23.32
N ALA A 244 -14.51 -4.79 23.50
CA ALA A 244 -13.09 -4.71 23.21
C ALA A 244 -12.72 -5.19 21.78
N LEU A 245 -13.63 -5.02 20.80
CA LEU A 245 -13.34 -5.31 19.40
C LEU A 245 -12.19 -4.43 18.93
N ARG A 246 -11.08 -5.07 18.57
CA ARG A 246 -9.90 -4.41 18.02
C ARG A 246 -9.52 -5.08 16.71
N THR A 247 -9.19 -4.28 15.73
CA THR A 247 -8.79 -4.75 14.41
C THR A 247 -7.51 -4.08 13.98
N ARG A 248 -6.68 -4.79 13.22
CA ARG A 248 -5.47 -4.21 12.62
C ARG A 248 -5.12 -4.89 11.31
N GLN A 249 -4.36 -4.18 10.47
CA GLN A 249 -3.81 -4.68 9.21
C GLN A 249 -2.30 -4.90 9.32
N ALA A 250 -1.79 -5.90 8.61
CA ALA A 250 -0.36 -6.13 8.40
C ALA A 250 -0.13 -6.56 6.95
N GLY A 251 0.00 -5.59 6.03
CA GLY A 251 -0.01 -5.83 4.59
C GLY A 251 -1.35 -6.41 4.14
N ALA A 252 -1.33 -7.56 3.48
CA ALA A 252 -2.55 -8.27 3.06
C ALA A 252 -3.27 -9.00 4.21
N LEU A 253 -2.62 -9.18 5.37
CA LEU A 253 -3.18 -9.88 6.51
C LEU A 253 -4.06 -8.94 7.34
N SER A 254 -5.15 -9.51 7.89
CA SER A 254 -6.06 -8.85 8.82
C SER A 254 -6.05 -9.57 10.16
N PHE A 255 -6.18 -8.82 11.27
CA PHE A 255 -6.28 -9.37 12.61
C PHE A 255 -7.49 -8.77 13.30
N VAL A 256 -8.25 -9.63 13.94
CA VAL A 256 -9.44 -9.27 14.73
C VAL A 256 -9.27 -9.89 16.12
N THR A 257 -9.42 -9.08 17.15
CA THR A 257 -9.50 -9.55 18.54
C THR A 257 -10.79 -9.00 19.15
N VAL A 258 -11.50 -9.84 19.90
CA VAL A 258 -12.77 -9.47 20.53
C VAL A 258 -13.00 -10.30 21.79
N HIS A 259 -13.57 -9.68 22.81
CA HIS A 259 -14.08 -10.39 23.98
C HIS A 259 -15.54 -10.77 23.75
N VAL A 260 -15.85 -12.04 23.96
CA VAL A 260 -17.19 -12.61 23.83
C VAL A 260 -17.69 -12.97 25.22
N LEU A 261 -18.76 -12.31 25.63
CA LEU A 261 -19.35 -12.46 26.96
C LEU A 261 -20.50 -13.45 26.92
N VAL A 262 -20.37 -14.52 27.66
CA VAL A 262 -21.37 -15.59 27.74
C VAL A 262 -21.90 -15.76 29.18
N PRO A 263 -23.12 -16.33 29.40
CA PRO A 263 -23.57 -16.64 30.72
C PRO A 263 -22.58 -17.51 31.50
N GLY A 264 -22.19 -17.11 32.70
CA GLY A 264 -21.19 -17.80 33.54
C GLY A 264 -21.57 -19.22 33.91
N ALA A 265 -22.85 -19.57 33.79
CA ALA A 265 -23.34 -20.94 33.97
C ALA A 265 -23.03 -21.88 32.79
N TRP A 266 -22.51 -21.37 31.66
CA TRP A 266 -22.12 -22.23 30.55
C TRP A 266 -20.86 -23.02 30.88
N SER A 267 -20.77 -24.23 30.34
CA SER A 267 -19.51 -24.97 30.37
C SER A 267 -18.51 -24.33 29.44
N VAL A 268 -17.21 -24.46 29.76
CA VAL A 268 -16.12 -24.02 28.84
C VAL A 268 -16.30 -24.65 27.46
N GLN A 269 -16.74 -25.93 27.39
CA GLN A 269 -16.99 -26.60 26.11
C GLN A 269 -18.03 -25.84 25.25
N ARG A 270 -19.16 -25.45 25.84
CA ARG A 270 -20.22 -24.73 25.14
C ARG A 270 -19.76 -23.33 24.67
N GLY A 271 -19.05 -22.64 25.55
CA GLY A 271 -18.48 -21.32 25.18
C GLY A 271 -17.47 -21.43 24.02
N HIS A 272 -16.59 -22.43 24.11
CA HIS A 272 -15.60 -22.70 23.04
C HIS A 272 -16.26 -23.01 21.71
N GLU A 273 -17.27 -23.87 21.67
CA GLU A 273 -18.02 -24.20 20.44
C GLU A 273 -18.61 -22.94 19.78
N LEU A 274 -19.20 -22.03 20.59
CA LEU A 274 -19.75 -20.78 20.07
C LEU A 274 -18.66 -19.85 19.48
N VAL A 275 -17.54 -19.66 20.17
CA VAL A 275 -16.50 -18.76 19.66
C VAL A 275 -15.85 -19.31 18.41
N GLU A 276 -15.67 -20.62 18.27
CA GLU A 276 -15.22 -21.27 17.03
C GLU A 276 -16.18 -21.01 15.85
N GLU A 277 -17.51 -21.02 16.10
CA GLU A 277 -18.49 -20.68 15.07
C GLU A 277 -18.37 -19.21 14.62
N ILE A 278 -18.22 -18.29 15.58
CA ILE A 278 -18.02 -16.85 15.32
C ILE A 278 -16.72 -16.62 14.52
N GLU A 279 -15.60 -17.22 14.97
CA GLU A 279 -14.31 -17.11 14.30
C GLU A 279 -14.36 -17.65 12.88
N ALA A 280 -14.98 -18.81 12.69
CA ALA A 280 -15.15 -19.41 11.36
C ALA A 280 -16.01 -18.55 10.43
N GLU A 281 -17.02 -17.86 10.96
CA GLU A 281 -17.85 -16.98 10.13
C GLU A 281 -17.14 -15.68 9.75
N ILE A 282 -16.42 -15.05 10.69
CA ILE A 282 -15.58 -13.89 10.40
C ILE A 282 -14.52 -14.27 9.35
N ALA A 283 -13.90 -15.46 9.50
CA ALA A 283 -12.89 -15.94 8.55
C ALA A 283 -13.47 -16.21 7.13
N ARG A 284 -14.76 -16.57 7.03
CA ARG A 284 -15.46 -16.70 5.73
C ARG A 284 -15.79 -15.34 5.12
N ALA A 285 -16.12 -14.36 5.94
CA ALA A 285 -16.47 -13.01 5.49
C ALA A 285 -15.24 -12.19 5.08
N LEU A 286 -14.09 -12.38 5.74
CA LEU A 286 -12.86 -11.63 5.51
C LEU A 286 -11.72 -12.54 5.04
N PRO A 287 -11.21 -12.36 3.81
CA PRO A 287 -10.06 -13.15 3.35
C PRO A 287 -8.79 -12.77 4.14
N HIS A 288 -7.97 -13.78 4.44
CA HIS A 288 -6.68 -13.63 5.15
C HIS A 288 -6.80 -12.99 6.54
N VAL A 289 -7.88 -13.27 7.26
CA VAL A 289 -8.05 -12.81 8.64
C VAL A 289 -7.57 -13.86 9.63
N ASN A 290 -6.93 -13.38 10.70
CA ASN A 290 -6.66 -14.14 11.92
C ASN A 290 -7.58 -13.57 13.01
N VAL A 291 -8.44 -14.41 13.56
CA VAL A 291 -9.40 -14.02 14.61
C VAL A 291 -8.94 -14.65 15.92
N LEU A 292 -8.96 -13.87 16.97
CA LEU A 292 -8.70 -14.31 18.33
C LEU A 292 -9.82 -13.82 19.23
N THR A 293 -10.54 -14.73 19.83
CA THR A 293 -11.58 -14.43 20.81
C THR A 293 -11.09 -14.67 22.24
N HIS A 294 -11.59 -13.86 23.16
CA HIS A 294 -11.43 -14.07 24.59
C HIS A 294 -12.83 -14.29 25.22
N LEU A 295 -13.02 -15.45 25.85
CA LEU A 295 -14.30 -15.81 26.43
C LEU A 295 -14.39 -15.32 27.86
N GLU A 296 -15.45 -14.59 28.22
CA GLU A 296 -15.68 -14.01 29.55
C GLU A 296 -17.10 -14.25 30.05
N PRO A 297 -17.32 -14.33 31.36
CA PRO A 297 -18.68 -14.39 31.91
C PRO A 297 -19.32 -13.01 31.93
N ILE A 298 -20.60 -12.92 31.51
CA ILE A 298 -21.36 -11.64 31.48
C ILE A 298 -21.52 -11.07 32.89
N GLU A 299 -21.67 -11.93 33.90
CA GLU A 299 -21.98 -11.52 35.25
C GLU A 299 -20.76 -11.05 36.06
N ASP A 300 -19.53 -11.28 35.53
CA ASP A 300 -18.32 -10.89 36.24
C ASP A 300 -18.02 -9.39 36.02
N PRO A 301 -17.97 -8.59 37.09
CA PRO A 301 -17.63 -7.17 36.98
C PRO A 301 -16.23 -6.93 36.35
N VAL A 302 -15.30 -7.88 36.50
CA VAL A 302 -13.93 -7.78 35.94
C VAL A 302 -13.96 -7.78 34.41
N SER A 303 -14.92 -8.49 33.79
CA SER A 303 -15.11 -8.52 32.36
C SER A 303 -15.34 -7.11 31.74
N ASN A 304 -15.81 -6.14 32.54
CA ASN A 304 -16.04 -4.78 32.07
C ASN A 304 -14.81 -3.85 32.14
N HIS A 305 -13.70 -4.30 32.73
CA HIS A 305 -12.51 -3.46 32.90
C HIS A 305 -11.73 -3.22 31.61
N ASP A 306 -11.97 -3.99 30.56
CA ASP A 306 -11.23 -3.98 29.31
C ASP A 306 -11.92 -3.21 28.15
N ILE A 307 -13.05 -2.56 28.44
CA ILE A 307 -13.84 -1.83 27.43
C ILE A 307 -13.06 -0.64 26.87
N ALA A 308 -12.29 0.05 27.70
CA ALA A 308 -11.50 1.21 27.26
C ALA A 308 -10.21 0.76 26.56
N LEU A 309 -9.87 1.43 25.45
CA LEU A 309 -8.57 1.26 24.78
C LEU A 309 -7.38 1.66 25.66
N ASP A 310 -7.63 2.55 26.63
CA ASP A 310 -6.64 3.10 27.54
C ASP A 310 -6.73 2.40 28.90
N ARG A 311 -5.98 1.32 29.08
CA ARG A 311 -5.78 0.74 30.42
C ARG A 311 -4.88 1.67 31.21
N ARG A 312 -5.45 2.58 31.98
CA ARG A 312 -4.69 3.28 33.02
C ARG A 312 -4.31 2.28 34.11
N HIS A 313 -3.15 1.68 33.95
CA HIS A 313 -2.56 0.87 35.00
C HIS A 313 -2.42 1.73 36.27
N GLY A 314 -3.19 1.43 37.28
CA GLY A 314 -2.91 1.90 38.62
C GLY A 314 -3.92 2.82 39.31
N GLN A 315 -5.20 2.81 38.94
CA GLN A 315 -6.19 3.31 39.90
C GLN A 315 -6.83 2.11 40.61
N PRO A 316 -6.56 1.89 41.92
CA PRO A 316 -7.37 0.99 42.71
C PRO A 316 -8.78 1.56 42.76
N HIS A 317 -9.75 0.76 42.35
CA HIS A 317 -11.15 1.12 42.43
C HIS A 317 -11.54 1.20 43.90
N ALA A 318 -11.98 2.41 44.33
CA ALA A 318 -12.59 2.68 45.62
C ALA A 318 -14.02 2.15 45.65
#